data_ded9ebd6b5a3a36e9d631f023a96bec3
#
_entry.id   ded9ebd6b5a3a36e9d631f023a96bec3
#
_cell.length_a   1.000
_cell.length_b   1.000
_cell.length_c   1.000
_cell.angle_alpha   90.00
_cell.angle_beta   90.00
_cell.angle_gamma   90.00
#
_symmetry.space_group_name_H-M   'P 1'
#
loop_
_entity.id
_entity.type
_entity.pdbx_description
1 polymer ?
#
loop_
_entity_poly.entity_id
_entity_poly.type
_entity_poly.pdbx_seq_one_letter_code
_entity_poly.pdbx_strand_id
1 'polypeptide(L)'
;MNLENIKFKVRFLKFYTLFGLFGLTVEFIVRYFVLLIFSNDFFATFFGIICGVLFAYWSNIKFNFQIPSYRLKRALILFSLIGILSKFLQSLLSSAIGIDEFGYELQRLLTSSLIFIVFYFINVQFTFANRTQLGIAIYANNNEDLENIYSKVLDSPDFIQVDLVDKTVYKNALEVNISKINSIRERWPEKFIEIHLMTNDLLAWEIDIQNILPLVDMIIFNKHSYENNLQIIKKLKSKKPSLETGVYLDSSTNTEEIKKYTKICDQITIMGIENIGYSGQNFLESTIETVKKIDKFENRNKFKLEVDGGIDSTNYHKLRVDKLVSASSVLNSENSIKKVLEFKKL
;
A
#
# COMPACT_ATOMS: atom_id res chain seq x y z
N MET A 1 -9.47 -17.20 9.47
CA MET A 1 -9.50 -16.06 8.52
C MET A 1 -10.75 -15.25 8.85
N ASN A 2 -10.61 -14.00 9.30
CA ASN A 2 -11.73 -13.17 9.78
C ASN A 2 -12.69 -12.84 8.61
N LEU A 3 -14.01 -12.86 8.87
CA LEU A 3 -15.07 -12.60 7.85
C LEU A 3 -14.87 -11.23 7.14
N GLU A 4 -14.36 -10.25 7.87
CA GLU A 4 -14.05 -8.92 7.31
C GLU A 4 -12.89 -8.93 6.31
N ASN A 5 -11.87 -9.77 6.55
CA ASN A 5 -10.79 -9.99 5.59
C ASN A 5 -11.28 -10.61 4.27
N ILE A 6 -12.32 -11.44 4.34
CA ILE A 6 -12.94 -12.04 3.14
C ILE A 6 -13.73 -10.97 2.40
N LYS A 7 -14.57 -10.19 3.10
CA LYS A 7 -15.35 -9.09 2.51
C LYS A 7 -14.44 -8.07 1.83
N PHE A 8 -13.33 -7.74 2.46
CA PHE A 8 -12.34 -6.82 1.91
C PHE A 8 -11.73 -7.35 0.59
N LYS A 9 -11.30 -8.60 0.56
CA LYS A 9 -10.73 -9.21 -0.65
C LYS A 9 -11.76 -9.30 -1.80
N VAL A 10 -13.03 -9.51 -1.50
CA VAL A 10 -14.11 -9.64 -2.50
C VAL A 10 -14.39 -8.33 -3.25
N ARG A 11 -14.03 -7.17 -2.70
CA ARG A 11 -14.26 -5.87 -3.38
C ARG A 11 -13.60 -5.77 -4.77
N PHE A 12 -12.47 -6.45 -4.96
CA PHE A 12 -11.73 -6.47 -6.22
C PHE A 12 -12.23 -7.51 -7.21
N LEU A 13 -13.12 -8.41 -6.77
CA LEU A 13 -13.60 -9.54 -7.57
C LEU A 13 -14.34 -9.08 -8.83
N LYS A 14 -15.16 -8.03 -8.74
CA LYS A 14 -15.92 -7.51 -9.87
C LYS A 14 -15.05 -7.14 -11.07
N PHE A 15 -14.03 -6.33 -10.84
CA PHE A 15 -13.12 -5.92 -11.91
C PHE A 15 -12.18 -7.05 -12.33
N TYR A 16 -11.76 -7.90 -11.39
CA TYR A 16 -10.96 -9.06 -11.72
C TYR A 16 -11.70 -10.01 -12.67
N THR A 17 -12.99 -10.27 -12.41
CA THR A 17 -13.87 -11.06 -13.30
C THR A 17 -13.99 -10.41 -14.67
N LEU A 18 -14.30 -9.11 -14.71
CA LEU A 18 -14.47 -8.36 -15.96
C LEU A 18 -13.19 -8.42 -16.82
N PHE A 19 -12.04 -8.14 -16.22
CA PHE A 19 -10.76 -8.19 -16.94
C PHE A 19 -10.31 -9.61 -17.30
N GLY A 20 -10.71 -10.62 -16.53
CA GLY A 20 -10.54 -12.02 -16.87
C GLY A 20 -11.33 -12.41 -18.12
N LEU A 21 -12.61 -12.02 -18.19
CA LEU A 21 -13.46 -12.24 -19.37
C LEU A 21 -12.93 -11.52 -20.60
N PHE A 22 -12.53 -10.26 -20.49
CA PHE A 22 -11.87 -9.56 -21.60
C PHE A 22 -10.56 -10.21 -22.02
N GLY A 23 -9.77 -10.73 -21.07
CA GLY A 23 -8.57 -11.50 -21.38
C GLY A 23 -8.87 -12.76 -22.20
N LEU A 24 -9.91 -13.50 -21.85
CA LEU A 24 -10.39 -14.65 -22.67
C LEU A 24 -10.86 -14.22 -24.06
N THR A 25 -11.57 -13.11 -24.18
CA THR A 25 -11.97 -12.56 -25.49
C THR A 25 -10.75 -12.22 -26.34
N VAL A 26 -9.71 -11.59 -25.75
CA VAL A 26 -8.45 -11.32 -26.47
C VAL A 26 -7.76 -12.63 -26.86
N GLU A 27 -7.70 -13.63 -25.99
CA GLU A 27 -7.17 -14.97 -26.27
C GLU A 27 -7.83 -15.57 -27.50
N PHE A 28 -9.17 -15.57 -27.58
CA PHE A 28 -9.93 -16.15 -28.68
C PHE A 28 -9.74 -15.39 -29.99
N ILE A 29 -9.76 -14.06 -29.94
CA ILE A 29 -9.52 -13.22 -31.12
C ILE A 29 -8.12 -13.47 -31.69
N VAL A 30 -7.08 -13.44 -30.84
CA VAL A 30 -5.70 -13.67 -31.30
C VAL A 30 -5.54 -15.08 -31.85
N ARG A 31 -6.08 -16.10 -31.16
CA ARG A 31 -6.07 -17.47 -31.62
C ARG A 31 -6.70 -17.61 -33.01
N TYR A 32 -7.86 -17.02 -33.20
CA TYR A 32 -8.53 -17.03 -34.52
C TYR A 32 -7.67 -16.44 -35.64
N PHE A 33 -7.07 -15.28 -35.45
CA PHE A 33 -6.21 -14.65 -36.45
C PHE A 33 -4.93 -15.45 -36.69
N VAL A 34 -4.31 -16.02 -35.68
CA VAL A 34 -3.10 -16.84 -35.84
C VAL A 34 -3.41 -18.15 -36.62
N LEU A 35 -4.59 -18.76 -36.37
CA LEU A 35 -5.04 -19.91 -37.15
C LEU A 35 -5.21 -19.59 -38.65
N LEU A 36 -5.77 -18.42 -38.97
CA LEU A 36 -5.92 -17.99 -40.36
C LEU A 36 -4.59 -17.83 -41.09
N ILE A 37 -3.53 -17.40 -40.37
CA ILE A 37 -2.22 -17.12 -40.97
C ILE A 37 -1.36 -18.37 -41.00
N PHE A 38 -1.28 -19.14 -39.93
CA PHE A 38 -0.32 -20.23 -39.77
C PHE A 38 -0.94 -21.64 -39.86
N SER A 39 -2.27 -21.76 -39.81
CA SER A 39 -3.02 -23.04 -39.78
C SER A 39 -2.46 -24.06 -38.78
N ASN A 40 -1.90 -23.57 -37.66
CA ASN A 40 -1.28 -24.38 -36.61
C ASN A 40 -1.92 -24.07 -35.25
N ASP A 41 -2.61 -25.07 -34.68
CA ASP A 41 -3.38 -24.93 -33.45
C ASP A 41 -2.49 -24.66 -32.22
N PHE A 42 -1.30 -25.25 -32.17
CA PHE A 42 -0.34 -25.01 -31.08
C PHE A 42 0.10 -23.56 -31.02
N PHE A 43 0.54 -23.00 -32.13
CA PHE A 43 0.97 -21.60 -32.19
C PHE A 43 -0.21 -20.64 -31.92
N ALA A 44 -1.37 -20.92 -32.45
CA ALA A 44 -2.55 -20.12 -32.23
C ALA A 44 -2.95 -20.07 -30.77
N THR A 45 -3.00 -21.22 -30.10
CA THR A 45 -3.29 -21.33 -28.68
C THR A 45 -2.21 -20.65 -27.83
N PHE A 46 -0.92 -20.85 -28.16
CA PHE A 46 0.20 -20.24 -27.44
C PHE A 46 0.15 -18.70 -27.45
N PHE A 47 0.03 -18.11 -28.65
CA PHE A 47 -0.04 -16.64 -28.76
C PHE A 47 -1.34 -16.07 -28.19
N GLY A 48 -2.45 -16.75 -28.36
CA GLY A 48 -3.73 -16.36 -27.77
C GLY A 48 -3.63 -16.25 -26.24
N ILE A 49 -3.11 -17.31 -25.58
CA ILE A 49 -2.94 -17.33 -24.12
C ILE A 49 -2.02 -16.20 -23.65
N ILE A 50 -0.87 -16.00 -24.29
CA ILE A 50 0.06 -14.93 -23.93
C ILE A 50 -0.62 -13.57 -23.98
N CYS A 51 -1.28 -13.24 -25.10
CA CYS A 51 -1.96 -11.95 -25.25
C CYS A 51 -3.10 -11.76 -24.25
N GLY A 52 -3.91 -12.79 -24.01
CA GLY A 52 -5.00 -12.77 -23.05
C GLY A 52 -4.51 -12.57 -21.60
N VAL A 53 -3.44 -13.29 -21.21
CA VAL A 53 -2.83 -13.16 -19.87
C VAL A 53 -2.21 -11.78 -19.68
N LEU A 54 -1.46 -11.28 -20.66
CA LEU A 54 -0.85 -9.94 -20.58
C LEU A 54 -1.90 -8.84 -20.49
N PHE A 55 -2.99 -8.95 -21.25
CA PHE A 55 -4.11 -8.00 -21.17
C PHE A 55 -4.78 -8.03 -19.80
N ALA A 56 -5.12 -9.22 -19.29
CA ALA A 56 -5.72 -9.38 -17.98
C ALA A 56 -4.80 -8.86 -16.85
N TYR A 57 -3.50 -9.16 -16.93
CA TYR A 57 -2.48 -8.65 -16.01
C TYR A 57 -2.45 -7.12 -16.01
N TRP A 58 -2.25 -6.50 -17.19
CA TRP A 58 -2.13 -5.06 -17.33
C TRP A 58 -3.38 -4.33 -16.84
N SER A 59 -4.57 -4.82 -17.22
CA SER A 59 -5.85 -4.23 -16.80
C SER A 59 -6.05 -4.31 -15.29
N ASN A 60 -5.73 -5.44 -14.67
CA ASN A 60 -5.83 -5.60 -13.22
C ASN A 60 -4.87 -4.66 -12.48
N ILE A 61 -3.63 -4.52 -12.91
CA ILE A 61 -2.67 -3.62 -12.29
C ILE A 61 -3.10 -2.16 -12.42
N LYS A 62 -3.53 -1.75 -13.61
CA LYS A 62 -3.82 -0.35 -13.89
C LYS A 62 -5.12 0.13 -13.24
N PHE A 63 -6.17 -0.69 -13.28
CA PHE A 63 -7.52 -0.27 -12.93
C PHE A 63 -8.08 -0.92 -11.66
N ASN A 64 -7.55 -2.07 -11.24
CA ASN A 64 -8.08 -2.80 -10.11
C ASN A 64 -7.18 -2.68 -8.85
N PHE A 65 -5.96 -3.23 -8.89
CA PHE A 65 -5.10 -3.32 -7.71
C PHE A 65 -4.13 -2.16 -7.52
N GLN A 66 -3.75 -1.47 -8.59
CA GLN A 66 -2.90 -0.26 -8.59
C GLN A 66 -1.60 -0.41 -7.75
N ILE A 67 -0.88 -1.50 -7.95
CA ILE A 67 0.36 -1.77 -7.21
C ILE A 67 1.51 -0.83 -7.61
N PRO A 68 2.46 -0.53 -6.70
CA PRO A 68 3.64 0.29 -6.99
C PRO A 68 4.48 -0.24 -8.16
N SER A 69 5.15 0.65 -8.90
CA SER A 69 5.84 0.31 -10.15
C SER A 69 6.97 -0.69 -9.95
N TYR A 70 7.71 -0.60 -8.84
CA TYR A 70 8.83 -1.51 -8.55
C TYR A 70 8.40 -2.97 -8.34
N ARG A 71 7.11 -3.23 -8.13
CA ARG A 71 6.55 -4.58 -7.95
C ARG A 71 6.01 -5.19 -9.23
N LEU A 72 5.87 -4.42 -10.31
CA LEU A 72 5.26 -4.86 -11.56
C LEU A 72 5.94 -6.11 -12.12
N LYS A 73 7.28 -6.14 -12.15
CA LYS A 73 8.04 -7.29 -12.66
C LYS A 73 7.76 -8.58 -11.87
N ARG A 74 7.77 -8.49 -10.53
CA ARG A 74 7.44 -9.64 -9.67
C ARG A 74 6.00 -10.10 -9.87
N ALA A 75 5.07 -9.16 -9.91
CA ALA A 75 3.65 -9.47 -10.12
C ALA A 75 3.42 -10.12 -11.50
N LEU A 76 4.10 -9.67 -12.57
CA LEU A 76 4.03 -10.29 -13.88
C LEU A 76 4.49 -11.75 -13.85
N ILE A 77 5.64 -12.01 -13.23
CA ILE A 77 6.19 -13.37 -13.12
C ILE A 77 5.20 -14.27 -12.36
N LEU A 78 4.71 -13.84 -11.19
CA LEU A 78 3.78 -14.63 -10.39
C LEU A 78 2.44 -14.85 -11.10
N PHE A 79 1.89 -13.80 -11.72
CA PHE A 79 0.64 -13.92 -12.49
C PHE A 79 0.78 -14.92 -13.64
N SER A 80 1.91 -14.89 -14.38
CA SER A 80 2.19 -15.81 -15.45
C SER A 80 2.36 -17.24 -14.96
N LEU A 81 3.09 -17.48 -13.87
CA LEU A 81 3.26 -18.81 -13.28
C LEU A 81 1.92 -19.38 -12.79
N ILE A 82 1.10 -18.57 -12.12
CA ILE A 82 -0.24 -18.96 -11.69
C ILE A 82 -1.14 -19.24 -12.90
N GLY A 83 -1.01 -18.46 -13.99
CA GLY A 83 -1.70 -18.68 -15.25
C GLY A 83 -1.33 -20.02 -15.90
N ILE A 84 -0.05 -20.39 -15.93
CA ILE A 84 0.44 -21.68 -16.42
C ILE A 84 -0.13 -22.82 -15.56
N LEU A 85 -0.06 -22.71 -14.23
CA LEU A 85 -0.63 -23.71 -13.34
C LEU A 85 -2.15 -23.86 -13.53
N SER A 86 -2.84 -22.73 -13.69
CA SER A 86 -4.27 -22.72 -14.00
C SER A 86 -4.58 -23.47 -15.28
N LYS A 87 -3.79 -23.26 -16.35
CA LYS A 87 -3.97 -23.95 -17.63
C LYS A 87 -3.74 -25.44 -17.51
N PHE A 88 -2.72 -25.85 -16.77
CA PHE A 88 -2.46 -27.27 -16.48
C PHE A 88 -3.63 -27.93 -15.76
N LEU A 89 -4.14 -27.30 -14.69
CA LEU A 89 -5.31 -27.82 -13.97
C LEU A 89 -6.58 -27.85 -14.82
N GLN A 90 -6.77 -26.87 -15.72
CA GLN A 90 -7.89 -26.89 -16.66
C GLN A 90 -7.83 -28.07 -17.62
N SER A 91 -6.64 -28.42 -18.12
CA SER A 91 -6.46 -29.58 -18.99
C SER A 91 -6.81 -30.88 -18.25
N LEU A 92 -6.32 -31.06 -17.02
CA LEU A 92 -6.68 -32.23 -16.19
C LEU A 92 -8.17 -32.29 -15.89
N LEU A 93 -8.78 -31.15 -15.57
CA LEU A 93 -10.20 -31.05 -15.25
C LEU A 93 -11.07 -31.38 -16.48
N SER A 94 -10.69 -30.87 -17.65
CA SER A 94 -11.37 -31.15 -18.90
C SER A 94 -11.47 -32.64 -19.18
N SER A 95 -10.34 -33.34 -19.06
CA SER A 95 -10.28 -34.80 -19.24
C SER A 95 -11.11 -35.55 -18.18
N ALA A 96 -11.04 -35.09 -16.91
CA ALA A 96 -11.74 -35.75 -15.80
C ALA A 96 -13.27 -35.65 -15.90
N ILE A 97 -13.81 -34.57 -16.47
CA ILE A 97 -15.26 -34.34 -16.60
C ILE A 97 -15.80 -34.63 -18.00
N GLY A 98 -14.97 -35.13 -18.90
CA GLY A 98 -15.37 -35.57 -20.24
C GLY A 98 -15.81 -34.47 -21.20
N ILE A 99 -15.26 -33.27 -21.08
CA ILE A 99 -15.54 -32.13 -22.00
C ILE A 99 -14.46 -31.94 -23.05
N ASP A 100 -13.57 -32.89 -23.22
CA ASP A 100 -12.47 -32.85 -24.21
C ASP A 100 -12.99 -32.84 -25.65
N GLU A 101 -14.20 -33.35 -25.87
CA GLU A 101 -14.87 -33.38 -27.19
C GLU A 101 -15.42 -32.02 -27.64
N PHE A 102 -15.54 -31.06 -26.70
CA PHE A 102 -16.01 -29.72 -27.06
C PHE A 102 -14.92 -28.90 -27.74
N GLY A 103 -15.35 -27.94 -28.57
CA GLY A 103 -14.43 -26.98 -29.16
C GLY A 103 -13.65 -26.20 -28.10
N TYR A 104 -12.42 -25.76 -28.46
CA TYR A 104 -11.48 -25.11 -27.56
C TYR A 104 -12.10 -23.97 -26.72
N GLU A 105 -12.91 -23.13 -27.35
CA GLU A 105 -13.48 -21.94 -26.71
C GLU A 105 -14.46 -22.33 -25.59
N LEU A 106 -15.33 -23.31 -25.84
CA LEU A 106 -16.31 -23.78 -24.85
C LEU A 106 -15.62 -24.52 -23.72
N GLN A 107 -14.71 -25.44 -24.01
CA GLN A 107 -13.87 -26.13 -23.06
C GLN A 107 -13.11 -25.15 -22.14
N ARG A 108 -12.48 -24.14 -22.74
CA ARG A 108 -11.72 -23.11 -22.04
C ARG A 108 -12.61 -22.27 -21.11
N LEU A 109 -13.78 -21.88 -21.58
CA LEU A 109 -14.75 -21.09 -20.79
C LEU A 109 -15.25 -21.88 -19.57
N LEU A 110 -15.68 -23.14 -19.76
CA LEU A 110 -16.20 -23.98 -18.70
C LEU A 110 -15.16 -24.27 -17.63
N THR A 111 -13.98 -24.73 -18.03
CA THR A 111 -12.90 -25.06 -17.09
C THR A 111 -12.37 -23.83 -16.34
N SER A 112 -12.26 -22.67 -17.02
CA SER A 112 -11.87 -21.43 -16.36
C SER A 112 -12.89 -21.02 -15.30
N SER A 113 -14.18 -21.14 -15.58
CA SER A 113 -15.24 -20.77 -14.64
C SER A 113 -15.21 -21.61 -13.37
N LEU A 114 -14.95 -22.91 -13.48
CA LEU A 114 -14.88 -23.83 -12.34
C LEU A 114 -13.75 -23.49 -11.36
N ILE A 115 -12.58 -23.09 -11.86
CA ILE A 115 -11.40 -22.83 -11.01
C ILE A 115 -11.21 -21.34 -10.69
N PHE A 116 -12.00 -20.45 -11.29
CA PHE A 116 -11.85 -19.01 -11.23
C PHE A 116 -11.71 -18.45 -9.82
N ILE A 117 -12.60 -18.84 -8.90
CA ILE A 117 -12.62 -18.33 -7.52
C ILE A 117 -11.34 -18.71 -6.78
N VAL A 118 -10.85 -19.93 -6.95
CA VAL A 118 -9.62 -20.40 -6.30
C VAL A 118 -8.44 -19.59 -6.80
N PHE A 119 -8.30 -19.41 -8.13
CA PHE A 119 -7.21 -18.64 -8.71
C PHE A 119 -7.32 -17.14 -8.46
N TYR A 120 -8.54 -16.61 -8.28
CA TYR A 120 -8.72 -15.26 -7.78
C TYR A 120 -8.05 -15.06 -6.43
N PHE A 121 -8.38 -15.91 -5.43
CA PHE A 121 -7.79 -15.80 -4.10
C PHE A 121 -6.28 -16.03 -4.09
N ILE A 122 -5.78 -16.97 -4.90
CA ILE A 122 -4.33 -17.19 -5.07
C ILE A 122 -3.66 -15.92 -5.62
N ASN A 123 -4.20 -15.32 -6.68
CA ASN A 123 -3.64 -14.09 -7.25
C ASN A 123 -3.72 -12.91 -6.27
N VAL A 124 -4.83 -12.74 -5.57
CA VAL A 124 -4.97 -11.72 -4.53
C VAL A 124 -3.93 -11.91 -3.42
N GLN A 125 -3.66 -13.15 -3.02
CA GLN A 125 -2.74 -13.46 -1.92
C GLN A 125 -1.27 -13.35 -2.32
N PHE A 126 -0.87 -13.77 -3.51
CA PHE A 126 0.54 -13.92 -3.91
C PHE A 126 0.99 -12.90 -4.95
N THR A 127 0.15 -12.59 -5.93
CA THR A 127 0.50 -11.67 -7.02
C THR A 127 0.32 -10.21 -6.62
N PHE A 128 -0.83 -9.91 -6.01
CA PHE A 128 -1.24 -8.54 -5.68
C PHE A 128 -1.20 -8.25 -4.18
N ALA A 129 -0.63 -9.12 -3.38
CA ALA A 129 -0.67 -9.13 -1.91
C ALA A 129 0.08 -7.99 -1.20
N ASN A 130 0.64 -7.08 -1.94
CA ASN A 130 1.29 -5.91 -1.35
C ASN A 130 0.32 -4.72 -1.37
N ARG A 131 -0.62 -4.79 -0.46
CA ARG A 131 -1.55 -3.72 -0.20
C ARG A 131 -0.85 -2.50 0.39
N THR A 132 -1.38 -1.33 0.09
CA THR A 132 -1.05 -0.12 0.83
C THR A 132 -1.49 -0.31 2.28
N GLN A 133 -0.57 -0.11 3.22
CA GLN A 133 -0.87 -0.13 4.65
C GLN A 133 -1.58 1.15 5.04
N LEU A 134 -2.51 1.08 5.98
CA LEU A 134 -3.16 2.25 6.56
C LEU A 134 -2.80 2.40 8.02
N GLY A 135 -2.24 3.54 8.37
CA GLY A 135 -2.01 4.01 9.72
C GLY A 135 -3.09 4.98 10.18
N ILE A 136 -3.30 5.02 11.48
CA ILE A 136 -4.11 6.04 12.14
C ILE A 136 -3.18 6.96 12.91
N ALA A 137 -3.28 8.28 12.66
CA ALA A 137 -2.54 9.28 13.41
C ALA A 137 -3.26 9.62 14.72
N ILE A 138 -2.49 9.67 15.80
CA ILE A 138 -2.93 9.97 17.16
C ILE A 138 -1.98 11.02 17.74
N TYR A 139 -2.51 12.14 18.19
CA TYR A 139 -1.68 13.15 18.88
C TYR A 139 -1.27 12.70 20.26
N ALA A 140 0.01 12.84 20.59
CA ALA A 140 0.51 12.59 21.94
C ALA A 140 0.29 13.80 22.86
N ASN A 141 -0.97 14.16 23.11
CA ASN A 141 -1.32 15.23 24.05
C ASN A 141 -2.45 14.78 24.99
N ASN A 142 -2.73 15.58 26.04
CA ASN A 142 -3.70 15.21 27.06
C ASN A 142 -5.16 15.29 26.58
N ASN A 143 -5.45 16.03 25.51
CA ASN A 143 -6.81 16.18 24.99
C ASN A 143 -7.23 15.01 24.09
N GLU A 144 -6.30 14.17 23.67
CA GLU A 144 -6.61 13.02 22.82
C GLU A 144 -7.24 11.89 23.63
N ASP A 145 -8.46 11.51 23.26
CA ASP A 145 -9.19 10.41 23.92
C ASP A 145 -8.84 9.06 23.26
N LEU A 146 -7.81 8.42 23.82
CA LEU A 146 -7.29 7.14 23.32
C LEU A 146 -8.33 6.00 23.37
N GLU A 147 -9.18 5.98 24.41
CA GLU A 147 -10.22 4.94 24.55
C GLU A 147 -11.27 5.07 23.45
N ASN A 148 -11.71 6.29 23.17
CA ASN A 148 -12.64 6.56 22.08
C ASN A 148 -12.03 6.19 20.71
N ILE A 149 -10.76 6.55 20.46
CA ILE A 149 -10.07 6.18 19.22
C ILE A 149 -10.00 4.66 19.10
N TYR A 150 -9.54 3.96 20.15
CA TYR A 150 -9.45 2.51 20.13
C TYR A 150 -10.81 1.85 19.88
N SER A 151 -11.86 2.30 20.56
CA SER A 151 -13.21 1.75 20.38
C SER A 151 -13.73 1.86 18.95
N LYS A 152 -13.33 2.91 18.23
CA LYS A 152 -13.70 3.14 16.83
C LYS A 152 -12.94 2.27 15.84
N VAL A 153 -11.65 2.07 16.04
CA VAL A 153 -10.78 1.41 15.03
C VAL A 153 -10.33 0.01 15.42
N LEU A 154 -10.33 -0.32 16.72
CA LEU A 154 -9.82 -1.58 17.29
C LEU A 154 -8.43 -1.93 16.69
N ASP A 155 -8.23 -3.18 16.28
CA ASP A 155 -7.02 -3.66 15.61
C ASP A 155 -7.07 -3.55 14.08
N SER A 156 -8.02 -2.78 13.54
CA SER A 156 -8.17 -2.67 12.08
C SER A 156 -7.05 -1.91 11.37
N PRO A 157 -6.37 -0.87 11.93
CA PRO A 157 -5.20 -0.25 11.30
C PRO A 157 -4.04 -1.24 11.14
N ASP A 158 -3.18 -1.01 10.14
CA ASP A 158 -1.96 -1.82 9.96
C ASP A 158 -0.85 -1.37 10.91
N PHE A 159 -0.80 -0.08 11.22
CA PHE A 159 0.15 0.55 12.15
C PHE A 159 -0.48 1.77 12.83
N ILE A 160 0.16 2.27 13.86
CA ILE A 160 -0.24 3.48 14.57
C ILE A 160 0.85 4.54 14.36
N GLN A 161 0.47 5.71 13.90
CA GLN A 161 1.33 6.89 13.88
C GLN A 161 1.04 7.74 15.12
N VAL A 162 2.09 8.18 15.80
CA VAL A 162 1.97 9.07 16.97
C VAL A 162 2.58 10.41 16.62
N ASP A 163 1.74 11.44 16.56
CA ASP A 163 2.15 12.79 16.22
C ASP A 163 2.65 13.55 17.45
N LEU A 164 3.93 13.90 17.43
CA LEU A 164 4.58 14.79 18.38
C LEU A 164 4.79 16.14 17.71
N VAL A 165 3.90 17.10 18.01
CA VAL A 165 3.93 18.44 17.41
C VAL A 165 4.35 19.43 18.45
N ASP A 166 5.47 20.12 18.25
CA ASP A 166 5.88 21.18 19.13
C ASP A 166 5.60 22.60 18.58
N LYS A 167 5.76 23.58 19.46
CA LYS A 167 5.46 24.99 19.15
C LYS A 167 6.43 25.63 18.15
N THR A 168 7.56 24.98 17.85
CA THR A 168 8.50 25.46 16.82
C THR A 168 7.97 25.24 15.41
N VAL A 169 7.07 24.24 15.24
CA VAL A 169 6.40 23.96 13.97
C VAL A 169 5.01 24.54 13.93
N TYR A 170 4.20 24.34 14.98
CA TYR A 170 2.85 24.86 15.06
C TYR A 170 2.64 25.66 16.37
N LYS A 171 2.49 26.98 16.26
CA LYS A 171 2.45 27.91 17.39
C LYS A 171 1.39 27.60 18.44
N ASN A 172 0.27 27.03 17.99
CA ASN A 172 -0.86 26.66 18.85
C ASN A 172 -0.84 25.16 19.22
N ALA A 173 0.29 24.46 19.03
CA ALA A 173 0.43 23.07 19.41
C ALA A 173 0.16 22.92 20.93
N LEU A 174 -0.59 21.88 21.26
CA LEU A 174 -0.80 21.46 22.65
C LEU A 174 0.50 20.86 23.19
N GLU A 175 0.64 20.90 24.50
CA GLU A 175 1.78 20.31 25.17
C GLU A 175 1.83 18.79 24.92
N VAL A 176 3.00 18.33 24.47
CA VAL A 176 3.21 16.91 24.21
C VAL A 176 3.33 16.14 25.52
N ASN A 177 2.57 15.07 25.63
CA ASN A 177 2.65 14.13 26.75
C ASN A 177 3.33 12.83 26.29
N ILE A 178 4.61 12.70 26.56
CA ILE A 178 5.42 11.53 26.22
C ILE A 178 4.88 10.23 26.83
N SER A 179 4.26 10.30 28.03
CA SER A 179 3.67 9.11 28.67
C SER A 179 2.51 8.50 27.88
N LYS A 180 1.88 9.28 26.98
CA LYS A 180 0.81 8.81 26.09
C LYS A 180 1.30 7.67 25.17
N ILE A 181 2.58 7.68 24.83
CA ILE A 181 3.20 6.64 23.98
C ILE A 181 3.18 5.27 24.67
N ASN A 182 3.39 5.23 25.99
CA ASN A 182 3.23 3.99 26.78
C ASN A 182 1.79 3.46 26.66
N SER A 183 0.80 4.32 26.89
CA SER A 183 -0.61 3.94 26.80
C SER A 183 -1.00 3.47 25.39
N ILE A 184 -0.43 4.09 24.34
CA ILE A 184 -0.63 3.65 22.96
C ILE A 184 0.00 2.26 22.73
N ARG A 185 1.24 2.01 23.21
CA ARG A 185 1.89 0.70 23.12
C ARG A 185 1.13 -0.38 23.91
N GLU A 186 0.63 -0.08 25.08
CA GLU A 186 -0.20 -1.00 25.87
C GLU A 186 -1.50 -1.36 25.15
N ARG A 187 -2.10 -0.40 24.45
CA ARG A 187 -3.35 -0.61 23.71
C ARG A 187 -3.16 -1.41 22.43
N TRP A 188 -2.03 -1.21 21.75
CA TRP A 188 -1.66 -1.91 20.52
C TRP A 188 -0.29 -2.59 20.64
N PRO A 189 -0.14 -3.65 21.46
CA PRO A 189 1.16 -4.26 21.76
C PRO A 189 1.85 -4.86 20.53
N GLU A 190 1.09 -5.39 19.58
CA GLU A 190 1.59 -6.07 18.39
C GLU A 190 1.64 -5.17 17.12
N LYS A 191 1.18 -3.92 17.22
CA LYS A 191 1.20 -3.02 16.07
C LYS A 191 2.55 -2.34 15.93
N PHE A 192 2.93 -2.08 14.69
CA PHE A 192 4.05 -1.21 14.38
C PHE A 192 3.68 0.22 14.81
N ILE A 193 4.51 0.84 15.63
CA ILE A 193 4.31 2.21 16.10
C ILE A 193 5.40 3.09 15.52
N GLU A 194 4.98 4.11 14.78
CA GLU A 194 5.87 5.14 14.27
C GLU A 194 5.60 6.49 14.93
N ILE A 195 6.67 7.17 15.24
CA ILE A 195 6.62 8.55 15.76
C ILE A 195 6.81 9.50 14.59
N HIS A 196 5.87 10.41 14.42
CA HIS A 196 6.00 11.56 13.53
C HIS A 196 6.39 12.78 14.35
N LEU A 197 7.69 13.03 14.44
CA LEU A 197 8.26 14.13 15.24
C LEU A 197 8.31 15.41 14.42
N MET A 198 7.40 16.32 14.69
CA MET A 198 7.27 17.62 14.04
C MET A 198 7.91 18.69 14.93
N THR A 199 9.20 18.93 14.73
CA THR A 199 9.99 19.94 15.48
C THR A 199 11.03 20.58 14.58
N ASN A 200 11.34 21.85 14.83
CA ASN A 200 12.50 22.53 14.24
C ASN A 200 13.74 22.47 15.14
N ASP A 201 13.61 21.95 16.38
CA ASP A 201 14.70 21.77 17.34
C ASP A 201 14.80 20.30 17.80
N LEU A 202 15.47 19.48 17.00
CA LEU A 202 15.68 18.06 17.33
C LEU A 202 16.56 17.82 18.57
N LEU A 203 17.41 18.78 18.92
CA LEU A 203 18.28 18.62 20.09
C LEU A 203 17.48 18.71 21.37
N ALA A 204 16.45 19.52 21.43
CA ALA A 204 15.54 19.61 22.56
C ALA A 204 14.84 18.27 22.86
N TRP A 205 14.66 17.44 21.84
CA TRP A 205 13.95 16.15 21.94
C TRP A 205 14.87 14.95 22.22
N GLU A 206 16.17 15.16 22.37
CA GLU A 206 17.12 14.05 22.49
C GLU A 206 16.83 13.09 23.66
N ILE A 207 16.48 13.64 24.84
CA ILE A 207 16.19 12.86 26.03
C ILE A 207 14.88 12.12 25.85
N ASP A 208 13.84 12.80 25.39
CA ASP A 208 12.52 12.19 25.17
C ASP A 208 12.56 11.07 24.14
N ILE A 209 13.27 11.29 23.03
CA ILE A 209 13.50 10.25 22.02
C ILE A 209 14.16 9.02 22.64
N GLN A 210 15.18 9.19 23.49
CA GLN A 210 15.85 8.05 24.14
C GLN A 210 14.89 7.26 25.03
N ASN A 211 14.02 7.93 25.76
CA ASN A 211 13.06 7.30 26.66
C ASN A 211 12.00 6.48 25.90
N ILE A 212 11.61 6.90 24.71
CA ILE A 212 10.58 6.21 23.92
C ILE A 212 11.12 5.14 22.97
N LEU A 213 12.44 5.08 22.74
CA LEU A 213 13.03 4.09 21.82
C LEU A 213 12.58 2.65 22.06
N PRO A 214 12.43 2.13 23.29
CA PRO A 214 11.95 0.77 23.51
C PRO A 214 10.51 0.53 23.04
N LEU A 215 9.69 1.59 22.97
CA LEU A 215 8.25 1.52 22.72
C LEU A 215 7.88 1.65 21.25
N VAL A 216 8.79 2.13 20.39
CA VAL A 216 8.48 2.54 19.03
C VAL A 216 9.35 1.82 18.01
N ASP A 217 8.82 1.62 16.82
CA ASP A 217 9.49 0.85 15.77
C ASP A 217 10.12 1.74 14.71
N MET A 218 9.64 3.01 14.60
CA MET A 218 10.13 3.99 13.64
C MET A 218 10.07 5.40 14.23
N ILE A 219 10.98 6.26 13.77
CA ILE A 219 10.90 7.72 14.00
C ILE A 219 11.05 8.43 12.66
N ILE A 220 10.07 9.29 12.36
CA ILE A 220 10.02 10.17 11.20
C ILE A 220 10.22 11.59 11.71
N PHE A 221 11.15 12.32 11.13
CA PHE A 221 11.47 13.68 11.55
C PHE A 221 11.55 14.63 10.36
N ASN A 222 11.52 15.94 10.66
CA ASN A 222 11.58 16.99 9.67
C ASN A 222 12.85 16.92 8.82
N LYS A 223 12.75 17.41 7.61
CA LYS A 223 13.89 17.69 6.78
C LYS A 223 14.75 18.82 7.39
N HIS A 224 15.91 18.44 7.88
CA HIS A 224 17.00 19.37 8.20
C HIS A 224 18.06 19.33 7.09
N SER A 225 19.29 19.84 7.33
CA SER A 225 20.36 19.54 6.39
C SER A 225 20.58 18.04 6.28
N TYR A 226 21.04 17.59 5.11
CA TYR A 226 21.29 16.15 4.87
C TYR A 226 22.27 15.58 5.90
N GLU A 227 23.32 16.34 6.24
CA GLU A 227 24.35 15.98 7.19
C GLU A 227 23.78 15.80 8.61
N ASN A 228 22.93 16.72 9.05
CA ASN A 228 22.28 16.64 10.36
C ASN A 228 21.37 15.41 10.44
N ASN A 229 20.53 15.20 9.43
CA ASN A 229 19.67 14.00 9.38
C ASN A 229 20.49 12.71 9.41
N LEU A 230 21.59 12.64 8.66
CA LEU A 230 22.49 11.47 8.64
C LEU A 230 23.11 11.20 10.02
N GLN A 231 23.56 12.25 10.73
CA GLN A 231 24.12 12.10 12.08
C GLN A 231 23.09 11.59 13.08
N ILE A 232 21.86 12.14 13.05
CA ILE A 232 20.76 11.73 13.92
C ILE A 232 20.40 10.27 13.67
N ILE A 233 20.24 9.87 12.41
CA ILE A 233 19.96 8.47 12.04
C ILE A 233 21.03 7.52 12.56
N LYS A 234 22.30 7.85 12.34
CA LYS A 234 23.41 7.03 12.86
C LYS A 234 23.35 6.90 14.38
N LYS A 235 23.10 8.00 15.10
CA LYS A 235 22.97 8.01 16.56
C LYS A 235 21.81 7.16 17.05
N LEU A 236 20.64 7.27 16.42
CA LEU A 236 19.46 6.48 16.79
C LEU A 236 19.68 4.98 16.51
N LYS A 237 20.16 4.63 15.34
CA LYS A 237 20.42 3.24 14.95
C LYS A 237 21.56 2.60 15.77
N SER A 238 22.52 3.38 16.29
CA SER A 238 23.53 2.84 17.21
C SER A 238 22.95 2.43 18.57
N LYS A 239 21.86 3.09 19.01
CA LYS A 239 21.15 2.77 20.27
C LYS A 239 20.12 1.66 20.10
N LYS A 240 19.39 1.66 18.97
CA LYS A 240 18.42 0.64 18.60
C LYS A 240 18.61 0.23 17.14
N PRO A 241 19.43 -0.81 16.84
CA PRO A 241 19.75 -1.23 15.47
C PRO A 241 18.52 -1.64 14.65
N SER A 242 17.43 -2.09 15.28
CA SER A 242 16.18 -2.46 14.65
C SER A 242 15.26 -1.27 14.36
N LEU A 243 15.60 -0.06 14.81
CA LEU A 243 14.79 1.13 14.59
C LEU A 243 14.77 1.49 13.10
N GLU A 244 13.60 1.61 12.52
CA GLU A 244 13.43 2.24 11.21
C GLU A 244 13.43 3.77 11.37
N THR A 245 13.92 4.47 10.35
CA THR A 245 13.98 5.94 10.35
C THR A 245 13.39 6.51 9.08
N GLY A 246 12.67 7.62 9.20
CA GLY A 246 12.04 8.31 8.08
C GLY A 246 12.29 9.82 8.10
N VAL A 247 12.09 10.43 6.95
CA VAL A 247 12.05 11.90 6.82
C VAL A 247 10.74 12.29 6.15
N TYR A 248 10.04 13.27 6.73
CA TYR A 248 8.89 13.87 6.08
C TYR A 248 9.27 15.13 5.29
N LEU A 249 8.60 15.33 4.17
CA LEU A 249 8.90 16.34 3.18
C LEU A 249 7.60 16.93 2.63
N ASP A 250 7.62 18.22 2.32
CA ASP A 250 6.49 18.86 1.65
C ASP A 250 6.33 18.33 0.22
N SER A 251 5.10 18.31 -0.27
CA SER A 251 4.80 17.88 -1.65
C SER A 251 5.46 18.76 -2.72
N SER A 252 5.87 19.97 -2.38
CA SER A 252 6.61 20.90 -3.23
C SER A 252 8.12 20.67 -3.27
N THR A 253 8.65 19.77 -2.40
CA THR A 253 10.10 19.49 -2.34
C THR A 253 10.61 18.96 -3.68
N ASN A 254 11.77 19.48 -4.10
CA ASN A 254 12.41 19.05 -5.35
C ASN A 254 12.74 17.56 -5.31
N THR A 255 12.41 16.84 -6.38
CA THR A 255 12.62 15.39 -6.48
C THR A 255 14.09 14.95 -6.36
N GLU A 256 15.05 15.76 -6.82
CA GLU A 256 16.47 15.48 -6.63
C GLU A 256 16.90 15.59 -5.16
N GLU A 257 16.27 16.47 -4.41
CA GLU A 257 16.47 16.57 -2.97
C GLU A 257 15.85 15.34 -2.25
N ILE A 258 14.63 14.97 -2.60
CA ILE A 258 13.98 13.75 -2.07
C ILE A 258 14.88 12.54 -2.30
N LYS A 259 15.47 12.40 -3.50
CA LYS A 259 16.34 11.30 -3.88
C LYS A 259 17.59 11.17 -2.99
N LYS A 260 18.09 12.27 -2.41
CA LYS A 260 19.20 12.21 -1.45
C LYS A 260 18.79 11.47 -0.18
N TYR A 261 17.62 11.80 0.37
CA TYR A 261 17.11 11.17 1.60
C TYR A 261 16.77 9.68 1.43
N THR A 262 16.37 9.24 0.23
CA THR A 262 16.12 7.81 -0.04
C THR A 262 17.34 6.90 0.13
N LYS A 263 18.53 7.47 0.30
CA LYS A 263 19.80 6.73 0.50
C LYS A 263 20.13 6.49 1.97
N ILE A 264 19.50 7.25 2.88
CA ILE A 264 19.83 7.24 4.30
C ILE A 264 18.63 6.86 5.19
N CYS A 265 17.40 6.94 4.67
CA CYS A 265 16.18 6.66 5.40
C CYS A 265 15.53 5.36 4.91
N ASP A 266 14.84 4.67 5.82
CA ASP A 266 14.01 3.50 5.51
C ASP A 266 12.64 3.91 4.93
N GLN A 267 12.21 5.17 5.21
CA GLN A 267 10.94 5.73 4.74
C GLN A 267 11.05 7.19 4.31
N ILE A 268 10.31 7.54 3.28
CA ILE A 268 10.03 8.92 2.87
C ILE A 268 8.53 9.16 3.02
N THR A 269 8.18 10.16 3.82
CA THR A 269 6.79 10.59 4.03
C THR A 269 6.57 11.92 3.30
N ILE A 270 5.58 11.97 2.40
CA ILE A 270 5.19 13.20 1.72
C ILE A 270 3.95 13.74 2.39
N MET A 271 4.03 14.99 2.85
CA MET A 271 2.90 15.67 3.46
C MET A 271 1.84 15.98 2.41
N GLY A 272 0.62 15.50 2.65
CA GLY A 272 -0.55 15.73 1.80
C GLY A 272 -1.31 17.01 2.12
N ILE A 273 -0.82 17.82 3.06
CA ILE A 273 -1.44 19.06 3.56
C ILE A 273 -0.44 20.22 3.55
N GLU A 274 -0.94 21.45 3.60
CA GLU A 274 -0.10 22.65 3.54
C GLU A 274 0.54 22.98 4.90
N ASN A 275 -0.25 22.96 5.96
CA ASN A 275 0.20 23.38 7.29
C ASN A 275 0.37 22.18 8.20
N ILE A 276 1.60 21.84 8.52
CA ILE A 276 1.94 20.72 9.38
C ILE A 276 1.55 21.03 10.83
N GLY A 277 1.05 20.03 11.57
CA GLY A 277 0.79 20.13 13.01
C GLY A 277 -0.68 20.13 13.41
N TYR A 278 -1.64 20.16 12.48
CA TYR A 278 -3.07 19.95 12.79
C TYR A 278 -3.82 19.22 11.68
N SER A 279 -4.86 18.48 12.05
CA SER A 279 -5.67 17.65 11.18
C SER A 279 -6.86 18.40 10.55
N GLY A 280 -7.57 17.76 9.61
CA GLY A 280 -8.80 18.29 9.02
C GLY A 280 -8.59 19.26 7.85
N GLN A 281 -7.37 19.33 7.31
CA GLN A 281 -7.05 20.16 6.15
C GLN A 281 -7.39 19.45 4.83
N ASN A 282 -7.54 20.24 3.77
CA ASN A 282 -7.73 19.74 2.42
C ASN A 282 -6.44 19.09 1.89
N PHE A 283 -6.62 18.06 1.09
CA PHE A 283 -5.52 17.37 0.42
C PHE A 283 -4.92 18.23 -0.70
N LEU A 284 -3.60 18.26 -0.78
CA LEU A 284 -2.86 18.93 -1.85
C LEU A 284 -2.73 18.01 -3.07
N GLU A 285 -3.37 18.35 -4.18
CA GLU A 285 -3.29 17.57 -5.44
C GLU A 285 -1.84 17.45 -5.99
N SER A 286 -0.96 18.41 -5.68
CA SER A 286 0.48 18.36 -6.00
C SER A 286 1.17 17.11 -5.45
N THR A 287 0.68 16.57 -4.34
CA THR A 287 1.18 15.33 -3.71
C THR A 287 1.09 14.14 -4.66
N ILE A 288 0.03 14.05 -5.47
CA ILE A 288 -0.15 12.97 -6.45
C ILE A 288 0.96 12.99 -7.49
N GLU A 289 1.31 14.17 -8.00
CA GLU A 289 2.36 14.31 -9.01
C GLU A 289 3.75 14.01 -8.42
N THR A 290 3.99 14.44 -7.18
CA THR A 290 5.24 14.13 -6.47
C THR A 290 5.38 12.64 -6.22
N VAL A 291 4.33 11.96 -5.74
CA VAL A 291 4.30 10.50 -5.59
C VAL A 291 4.57 9.79 -6.92
N LYS A 292 3.96 10.22 -8.03
CA LYS A 292 4.21 9.64 -9.36
C LYS A 292 5.66 9.77 -9.81
N LYS A 293 6.33 10.88 -9.47
CA LYS A 293 7.75 11.09 -9.77
C LYS A 293 8.63 10.17 -8.93
N ILE A 294 8.36 10.08 -7.62
CA ILE A 294 9.10 9.22 -6.69
C ILE A 294 8.91 7.73 -7.04
N ASP A 295 7.72 7.33 -7.46
CA ASP A 295 7.42 5.93 -7.87
C ASP A 295 8.28 5.45 -9.05
N LYS A 296 8.89 6.38 -9.81
CA LYS A 296 9.81 6.10 -10.93
C LYS A 296 11.29 6.05 -10.53
N PHE A 297 11.65 6.28 -9.27
CA PHE A 297 13.04 6.24 -8.86
C PHE A 297 13.62 4.82 -9.03
N GLU A 298 14.85 4.71 -9.50
CA GLU A 298 15.54 3.43 -9.68
C GLU A 298 15.66 2.62 -8.38
N ASN A 299 15.82 3.31 -7.26
CA ASN A 299 15.91 2.71 -5.93
C ASN A 299 14.58 2.67 -5.17
N ARG A 300 13.43 2.80 -5.86
CA ARG A 300 12.08 2.84 -5.26
C ARG A 300 11.78 1.62 -4.35
N ASN A 301 12.43 0.50 -4.59
CA ASN A 301 12.29 -0.73 -3.80
C ASN A 301 13.15 -0.76 -2.52
N LYS A 302 13.94 0.28 -2.25
CA LYS A 302 14.85 0.34 -1.09
C LYS A 302 14.29 1.13 0.08
N PHE A 303 13.18 1.82 -0.10
CA PHE A 303 12.54 2.62 0.94
C PHE A 303 11.01 2.50 0.85
N LYS A 304 10.32 2.72 1.96
CA LYS A 304 8.86 2.86 2.00
C LYS A 304 8.48 4.28 1.60
N LEU A 305 7.45 4.41 0.78
CA LEU A 305 6.84 5.70 0.45
C LEU A 305 5.51 5.81 1.17
N GLU A 306 5.34 6.87 1.93
CA GLU A 306 4.14 7.18 2.69
C GLU A 306 3.58 8.53 2.26
N VAL A 307 2.26 8.68 2.37
CA VAL A 307 1.59 9.98 2.32
C VAL A 307 0.80 10.17 3.61
N ASP A 308 1.02 11.30 4.27
CA ASP A 308 0.36 11.70 5.49
C ASP A 308 -0.38 13.03 5.31
N GLY A 309 -1.64 13.06 5.76
CA GLY A 309 -2.49 14.24 5.78
C GLY A 309 -3.46 14.35 4.61
N GLY A 310 -4.70 14.74 4.92
CA GLY A 310 -5.76 15.00 3.96
C GLY A 310 -6.31 13.77 3.22
N ILE A 311 -5.97 12.55 3.64
CA ILE A 311 -6.40 11.32 2.98
C ILE A 311 -7.88 11.04 3.24
N ASP A 312 -8.64 10.91 2.14
CA ASP A 312 -10.07 10.62 2.17
C ASP A 312 -10.51 9.69 1.02
N SER A 313 -11.84 9.46 0.88
CA SER A 313 -12.42 8.57 -0.15
C SER A 313 -12.20 9.06 -1.58
N THR A 314 -11.89 10.34 -1.79
CA THR A 314 -11.74 10.95 -3.13
C THR A 314 -10.33 10.86 -3.68
N ASN A 315 -9.33 10.68 -2.80
CA ASN A 315 -7.92 10.76 -3.17
C ASN A 315 -7.09 9.50 -2.88
N TYR A 316 -7.43 8.68 -1.85
CA TYR A 316 -6.64 7.50 -1.47
C TYR A 316 -6.33 6.55 -2.64
N HIS A 317 -7.26 6.41 -3.57
CA HIS A 317 -7.13 5.51 -4.72
C HIS A 317 -6.20 6.03 -5.82
N LYS A 318 -5.86 7.33 -5.81
CA LYS A 318 -4.95 7.97 -6.77
C LYS A 318 -3.48 7.80 -6.39
N LEU A 319 -3.18 7.38 -5.15
CA LEU A 319 -1.84 7.32 -4.57
C LEU A 319 -1.24 5.91 -4.68
N ARG A 320 -0.10 5.77 -5.37
CA ARG A 320 0.67 4.52 -5.47
C ARG A 320 1.79 4.51 -4.45
N VAL A 321 1.45 4.22 -3.21
CA VAL A 321 2.36 4.27 -2.07
C VAL A 321 2.31 2.98 -1.25
N ASP A 322 3.31 2.80 -0.40
CA ASP A 322 3.36 1.64 0.52
C ASP A 322 2.49 1.88 1.74
N LYS A 323 2.38 3.14 2.20
CA LYS A 323 1.66 3.51 3.41
C LYS A 323 0.84 4.79 3.20
N LEU A 324 -0.32 4.84 3.85
CA LEU A 324 -1.17 6.02 3.98
C LEU A 324 -1.44 6.26 5.45
N VAL A 325 -1.50 7.51 5.86
CA VAL A 325 -1.91 7.92 7.19
C VAL A 325 -3.18 8.75 7.10
N SER A 326 -4.17 8.42 7.90
CA SER A 326 -5.44 9.15 7.97
C SER A 326 -5.93 9.22 9.40
N ALA A 327 -6.37 10.39 9.85
CA ALA A 327 -6.96 10.60 11.16
C ALA A 327 -8.45 10.97 11.02
N SER A 328 -8.75 12.24 10.77
CA SER A 328 -10.11 12.80 10.79
C SER A 328 -11.08 12.08 9.84
N SER A 329 -10.66 11.73 8.64
CA SER A 329 -11.51 11.05 7.65
C SER A 329 -11.95 9.66 8.11
N VAL A 330 -11.13 8.97 8.90
CA VAL A 330 -11.47 7.67 9.48
C VAL A 330 -12.25 7.85 10.79
N LEU A 331 -11.73 8.65 11.72
CA LEU A 331 -12.25 8.78 13.08
C LEU A 331 -13.62 9.46 13.14
N ASN A 332 -13.93 10.35 12.17
CA ASN A 332 -15.22 11.03 12.07
C ASN A 332 -16.22 10.32 11.14
N SER A 333 -15.87 9.14 10.61
CA SER A 333 -16.80 8.36 9.80
C SER A 333 -17.84 7.63 10.65
N GLU A 334 -19.02 7.36 10.12
CA GLU A 334 -20.06 6.57 10.79
C GLU A 334 -19.58 5.15 11.17
N ASN A 335 -18.65 4.59 10.41
CA ASN A 335 -18.05 3.29 10.68
C ASN A 335 -16.57 3.31 10.34
N SER A 336 -15.76 3.61 11.37
CA SER A 336 -14.29 3.75 11.24
C SER A 336 -13.61 2.46 10.76
N ILE A 337 -14.05 1.29 11.23
CA ILE A 337 -13.47 0.00 10.78
C ILE A 337 -13.71 -0.20 9.28
N LYS A 338 -14.93 0.04 8.81
CA LYS A 338 -15.25 -0.04 7.38
C LYS A 338 -14.41 0.94 6.56
N LYS A 339 -14.21 2.16 7.09
CA LYS A 339 -13.40 3.19 6.43
C LYS A 339 -11.93 2.80 6.37
N VAL A 340 -11.36 2.22 7.43
CA VAL A 340 -10.01 1.64 7.41
C VAL A 340 -9.88 0.58 6.32
N LEU A 341 -10.83 -0.35 6.24
CA LEU A 341 -10.82 -1.41 5.23
C LEU A 341 -10.99 -0.87 3.80
N GLU A 342 -11.74 0.23 3.63
CA GLU A 342 -11.87 0.91 2.34
C GLU A 342 -10.53 1.49 1.87
N PHE A 343 -9.77 2.14 2.75
CA PHE A 343 -8.50 2.78 2.39
C PHE A 343 -7.33 1.81 2.24
N LYS A 344 -7.40 0.64 2.88
CA LYS A 344 -6.42 -0.43 2.65
C LYS A 344 -6.53 -0.91 1.21
N LYS A 345 -5.44 -0.78 0.45
CA LYS A 345 -5.31 -1.34 -0.90
C LYS A 345 -4.61 -2.70 -0.82
N LEU A 346 -4.99 -3.60 -1.70
CA LEU A 346 -4.31 -4.89 -1.87
C LEU A 346 -2.95 -4.72 -2.55
#